data_793ad3faad10a38d6b8322307a3639fc
#
_entry.id   793ad3faad10a38d6b8322307a3639fc
#
_cell.length_a   1.000
_cell.length_b   1.000
_cell.length_c   1.000
_cell.angle_alpha   90.00
_cell.angle_beta   90.00
_cell.angle_gamma   90.00
#
_symmetry.space_group_name_H-M   'P 1'
#
loop_
_entity.id
_entity.type
_entity.pdbx_description
1 polymer ?
#
loop_
_entity_poly.entity_id
_entity_poly.type
_entity_poly.pdbx_seq_one_letter_code
_entity_poly.pdbx_strand_id
1 'polypeptide(L)'
;GSWNVVRTIAMVAGIMAAKKCPDLIPLCHPLLLNSVDVSFDLDTDNNRVLIEARCGLDAKTGVEMEALTAVSVAALTLYDMCKAVDKNMVIGDIRLISKTGGKSGDFKRIAD
;
A
#
# COMPACT_ATOMS: atom_id res chain seq x y z
N GLY A 1 -4.92 -17.55 13.53
CA GLY A 1 -3.57 -17.61 14.04
C GLY A 1 -2.89 -16.25 14.07
N SER A 2 -1.64 -16.25 14.46
CA SER A 2 -0.87 -14.99 14.58
C SER A 2 -0.74 -14.24 13.25
N TRP A 3 -0.67 -14.93 12.13
CA TRP A 3 -0.62 -14.29 10.82
C TRP A 3 -1.87 -13.44 10.56
N ASN A 4 -3.05 -13.93 10.91
CA ASN A 4 -4.28 -13.17 10.71
C ASN A 4 -4.29 -11.88 11.54
N VAL A 5 -3.75 -11.90 12.75
CA VAL A 5 -3.64 -10.70 13.59
C VAL A 5 -2.66 -9.70 12.96
N VAL A 6 -1.48 -10.16 12.58
CA VAL A 6 -0.44 -9.32 11.95
C VAL A 6 -0.97 -8.71 10.66
N ARG A 7 -1.58 -9.51 9.80
CA ARG A 7 -2.15 -9.07 8.53
C ARG A 7 -3.22 -8.00 8.76
N THR A 8 -4.11 -8.21 9.72
CA THR A 8 -5.19 -7.27 10.00
C THR A 8 -4.64 -5.92 10.48
N ILE A 9 -3.66 -5.94 11.38
CA ILE A 9 -3.05 -4.69 11.88
C ILE A 9 -2.35 -3.95 10.75
N ALA A 10 -1.59 -4.66 9.91
CA ALA A 10 -0.92 -4.05 8.78
C ALA A 10 -1.90 -3.47 7.76
N MET A 11 -3.01 -4.17 7.53
CA MET A 11 -4.08 -3.69 6.65
C MET A 11 -4.67 -2.38 7.17
N VAL A 12 -5.02 -2.33 8.45
CA VAL A 12 -5.56 -1.10 9.06
C VAL A 12 -4.56 0.03 8.98
N ALA A 13 -3.29 -0.23 9.26
CA ALA A 13 -2.24 0.79 9.15
C ALA A 13 -2.14 1.35 7.74
N GLY A 14 -2.20 0.50 6.73
CA GLY A 14 -2.18 0.93 5.33
C GLY A 14 -3.39 1.78 4.96
N ILE A 15 -4.58 1.39 5.40
CA ILE A 15 -5.80 2.17 5.17
C ILE A 15 -5.70 3.55 5.83
N MET A 16 -5.24 3.60 7.08
CA MET A 16 -5.03 4.85 7.79
C MET A 16 -4.03 5.75 7.06
N ALA A 17 -2.94 5.16 6.58
CA ALA A 17 -1.89 5.89 5.86
C ALA A 17 -2.41 6.51 4.56
N ALA A 18 -3.23 5.78 3.80
CA ALA A 18 -3.83 6.32 2.58
C ALA A 18 -4.64 7.58 2.89
N LYS A 19 -5.43 7.55 3.96
CA LYS A 19 -6.26 8.69 4.37
C LYS A 19 -5.45 9.85 4.90
N LYS A 20 -4.23 9.61 5.37
CA LYS A 20 -3.32 10.63 5.92
C LYS A 20 -2.23 11.03 4.93
N CYS A 21 -2.34 10.63 3.67
CA CYS A 21 -1.34 10.95 2.66
C CYS A 21 -0.96 12.44 2.63
N PRO A 22 -1.91 13.38 2.71
CA PRO A 22 -1.56 14.81 2.71
C PRO A 22 -0.70 15.23 3.89
N ASP A 23 -0.78 14.54 5.02
CA ASP A 23 0.04 14.83 6.19
C ASP A 23 1.46 14.28 6.07
N LEU A 24 1.67 13.33 5.17
CA LEU A 24 2.95 12.63 5.00
C LEU A 24 3.72 13.09 3.78
N ILE A 25 3.02 13.47 2.72
CA ILE A 25 3.60 13.85 1.43
C ILE A 25 3.29 15.35 1.22
N PRO A 26 4.31 16.22 1.27
CA PRO A 26 4.08 17.66 1.37
C PRO A 26 3.23 18.29 0.27
N LEU A 27 3.36 17.81 -0.97
CA LEU A 27 2.62 18.39 -2.10
C LEU A 27 1.39 17.59 -2.50
N CYS A 28 1.01 16.61 -1.68
CA CYS A 28 -0.19 15.82 -1.91
C CYS A 28 -1.42 16.59 -1.44
N HIS A 29 -2.41 16.75 -2.31
CA HIS A 29 -3.65 17.43 -1.96
C HIS A 29 -4.58 16.50 -1.17
N PRO A 30 -5.34 17.04 -0.21
CA PRO A 30 -6.36 16.24 0.48
C PRO A 30 -7.42 15.72 -0.49
N LEU A 31 -7.67 14.41 -0.43
CA LEU A 31 -8.70 13.77 -1.24
C LEU A 31 -9.61 12.94 -0.35
N LEU A 32 -10.90 12.97 -0.64
CA LEU A 32 -11.87 12.14 0.06
C LEU A 32 -11.99 10.82 -0.68
N LEU A 33 -11.28 9.80 -0.21
CA LEU A 33 -11.27 8.49 -0.84
C LEU A 33 -12.58 7.75 -0.63
N ASN A 34 -13.11 7.13 -1.67
CA ASN A 34 -14.30 6.28 -1.58
C ASN A 34 -13.98 4.88 -1.12
N SER A 35 -12.81 4.39 -1.48
CA SER A 35 -12.40 3.04 -1.13
C SER A 35 -10.90 2.98 -0.93
N VAL A 36 -10.48 2.18 0.04
CA VAL A 36 -9.10 1.81 0.26
C VAL A 36 -9.07 0.34 0.62
N ASP A 37 -8.43 -0.47 -0.21
CA ASP A 37 -8.25 -1.89 0.05
C ASP A 37 -6.77 -2.21 0.13
N VAL A 38 -6.37 -2.96 1.14
CA VAL A 38 -5.00 -3.45 1.28
C VAL A 38 -5.07 -4.96 1.45
N SER A 39 -4.41 -5.68 0.58
CA SER A 39 -4.43 -7.14 0.59
C SER A 39 -3.01 -7.70 0.63
N PHE A 40 -2.91 -8.93 1.10
CA PHE A 40 -1.63 -9.62 1.32
C PHE A 40 -1.70 -11.00 0.74
N ASP A 41 -0.60 -11.43 0.13
CA ASP A 41 -0.47 -12.77 -0.42
C ASP A 41 0.86 -13.36 0.05
N LEU A 42 0.78 -14.53 0.69
CA LEU A 42 1.96 -15.25 1.13
C LEU A 42 2.52 -16.06 -0.02
N ASP A 43 3.70 -15.69 -0.48
CA ASP A 43 4.45 -16.45 -1.48
C ASP A 43 5.50 -17.29 -0.74
N THR A 44 5.09 -18.48 -0.31
CA THR A 44 5.94 -19.36 0.49
C THR A 44 7.11 -19.93 -0.30
N ASP A 45 6.96 -20.08 -1.61
CA ASP A 45 8.03 -20.60 -2.46
C ASP A 45 9.23 -19.63 -2.51
N ASN A 46 8.97 -18.33 -2.42
CA ASN A 46 10.00 -17.30 -2.47
C ASN A 46 10.20 -16.57 -1.14
N ASN A 47 9.61 -17.07 -0.07
CA ASN A 47 9.75 -16.53 1.28
C ASN A 47 9.47 -15.03 1.33
N ARG A 48 8.31 -14.62 0.78
CA ARG A 48 7.94 -13.20 0.75
C ARG A 48 6.45 -13.01 0.96
N VAL A 49 6.10 -11.80 1.33
CA VAL A 49 4.71 -11.34 1.39
C VAL A 49 4.55 -10.28 0.31
N LEU A 50 3.57 -10.48 -0.55
CA LEU A 50 3.18 -9.51 -1.57
C LEU A 50 2.06 -8.65 -0.99
N ILE A 51 2.20 -7.34 -1.09
CA ILE A 51 1.22 -6.39 -0.57
C ILE A 51 0.69 -5.58 -1.74
N GLU A 52 -0.63 -5.48 -1.83
CA GLU A 52 -1.28 -4.68 -2.86
C GLU A 52 -2.25 -3.71 -2.20
N ALA A 53 -2.20 -2.44 -2.61
CA ALA A 53 -3.15 -1.43 -2.16
C ALA A 53 -3.90 -0.88 -3.36
N ARG A 54 -5.21 -0.70 -3.18
CA ARG A 54 -6.09 -0.11 -4.18
C ARG A 54 -6.85 1.03 -3.54
N CYS A 55 -6.80 2.20 -4.18
CA CYS A 55 -7.51 3.38 -3.72
C CYS A 55 -8.40 3.90 -4.85
N GLY A 56 -9.57 4.41 -4.49
CA GLY A 56 -10.51 4.97 -5.45
C GLY A 56 -11.22 6.19 -4.90
N LEU A 57 -11.69 7.04 -5.84
CA LEU A 57 -12.60 8.13 -5.55
C LEU A 57 -13.43 8.44 -6.79
N ASP A 58 -14.54 9.16 -6.62
CA ASP A 58 -15.46 9.45 -7.72
C ASP A 58 -14.93 10.49 -8.69
N ALA A 59 -14.05 11.37 -8.24
CA ALA A 59 -13.44 12.37 -9.10
C ALA A 59 -12.44 11.73 -10.06
N LYS A 60 -12.17 12.41 -11.18
CA LYS A 60 -11.21 11.93 -12.19
C LYS A 60 -9.77 12.26 -11.81
N THR A 61 -9.44 12.13 -10.53
CA THR A 61 -8.11 12.42 -10.01
C THR A 61 -7.40 11.12 -9.69
N GLY A 62 -6.15 11.01 -10.09
CA GLY A 62 -5.34 9.86 -9.75
C GLY A 62 -5.07 9.79 -8.26
N VAL A 63 -5.00 8.58 -7.73
CA VAL A 63 -4.78 8.32 -6.30
C VAL A 63 -3.54 7.45 -6.08
N GLU A 64 -2.56 7.59 -6.96
CA GLU A 64 -1.33 6.80 -6.88
C GLU A 64 -0.56 7.04 -5.59
N MET A 65 -0.50 8.28 -5.12
CA MET A 65 0.26 8.56 -3.88
C MET A 65 -0.39 7.94 -2.66
N GLU A 66 -1.72 7.93 -2.63
CA GLU A 66 -2.47 7.29 -1.54
C GLU A 66 -2.22 5.78 -1.52
N ALA A 67 -2.25 5.14 -2.68
CA ALA A 67 -2.00 3.71 -2.77
C ALA A 67 -0.54 3.35 -2.45
N LEU A 68 0.41 4.12 -2.96
CA LEU A 68 1.84 3.91 -2.67
C LEU A 68 2.15 4.12 -1.19
N THR A 69 1.52 5.12 -0.57
CA THR A 69 1.67 5.38 0.87
C THR A 69 1.07 4.22 1.68
N ALA A 70 -0.10 3.75 1.29
CA ALA A 70 -0.76 2.63 1.96
C ALA A 70 0.11 1.37 1.97
N VAL A 71 0.64 0.98 0.82
CA VAL A 71 1.46 -0.23 0.72
C VAL A 71 2.77 -0.09 1.48
N SER A 72 3.34 1.11 1.48
CA SER A 72 4.59 1.39 2.20
C SER A 72 4.42 1.26 3.71
N VAL A 73 3.36 1.85 4.26
CA VAL A 73 3.10 1.79 5.71
C VAL A 73 2.66 0.39 6.12
N ALA A 74 1.89 -0.31 5.29
CA ALA A 74 1.57 -1.71 5.56
C ALA A 74 2.84 -2.56 5.65
N ALA A 75 3.78 -2.37 4.73
CA ALA A 75 5.06 -3.09 4.76
C ALA A 75 5.88 -2.76 6.00
N LEU A 76 5.96 -1.48 6.37
CA LEU A 76 6.65 -1.06 7.59
C LEU A 76 6.03 -1.68 8.84
N THR A 77 4.71 -1.77 8.87
CA THR A 77 3.99 -2.36 10.00
C THR A 77 4.28 -3.86 10.11
N LEU A 78 4.30 -4.58 8.98
CA LEU A 78 4.70 -5.99 8.96
C LEU A 78 6.13 -6.16 9.48
N TYR A 79 7.04 -5.32 9.01
CA TYR A 79 8.43 -5.37 9.47
C TYR A 79 8.50 -5.15 10.98
N ASP A 80 7.84 -4.12 11.48
CA ASP A 80 7.85 -3.80 12.91
C ASP A 80 7.34 -4.95 13.76
N MET A 81 6.26 -5.59 13.33
CA MET A 81 5.65 -6.69 14.09
C MET A 81 6.43 -8.00 13.99
N CYS A 82 7.17 -8.20 12.92
CA CYS A 82 7.88 -9.47 12.67
C CYS A 82 9.37 -9.40 12.94
N LYS A 83 9.94 -8.23 13.16
CA LYS A 83 11.41 -8.06 13.33
C LYS A 83 11.98 -8.83 14.51
N ALA A 84 11.17 -9.14 15.52
CA ALA A 84 11.62 -9.94 16.64
C ALA A 84 11.99 -11.37 16.21
N VAL A 85 11.36 -11.86 15.15
CA VAL A 85 11.61 -13.20 14.59
C VAL A 85 12.71 -13.15 13.54
N ASP A 86 12.69 -12.12 12.67
CA ASP A 86 13.66 -12.02 11.57
C ASP A 86 13.91 -10.55 11.23
N LYS A 87 15.10 -10.06 11.52
CA LYS A 87 15.52 -8.68 11.21
C LYS A 87 16.05 -8.53 9.78
N ASN A 88 16.25 -9.63 9.07
CA ASN A 88 16.82 -9.60 7.72
C ASN A 88 15.78 -9.38 6.63
N MET A 89 14.52 -9.19 7.00
CA MET A 89 13.48 -8.88 6.03
C MET A 89 13.81 -7.61 5.27
N VAL A 90 13.52 -7.62 3.98
CA VAL A 90 13.76 -6.48 3.10
C VAL A 90 12.42 -6.00 2.56
N ILE A 91 12.18 -4.69 2.68
CA ILE A 91 11.06 -4.03 2.03
C ILE A 91 11.57 -3.50 0.69
N GLY A 92 10.94 -3.91 -0.40
CA GLY A 92 11.40 -3.49 -1.72
C GLY A 92 10.32 -3.59 -2.77
N ASP A 93 10.69 -3.20 -4.00
CA ASP A 93 9.83 -3.30 -5.18
C ASP A 93 8.48 -2.59 -5.04
N ILE A 94 8.47 -1.47 -4.32
CA ILE A 94 7.26 -0.65 -4.20
C ILE A 94 7.07 0.09 -5.51
N ARG A 95 5.94 -0.17 -6.20
CA ARG A 95 5.72 0.38 -7.53
C ARG A 95 4.24 0.55 -7.83
N LEU A 96 3.95 1.49 -8.70
CA LEU A 96 2.60 1.67 -9.25
C LEU A 96 2.34 0.61 -10.32
N ILE A 97 1.22 -0.11 -10.19
CA ILE A 97 0.82 -1.11 -11.19
C ILE A 97 -0.09 -0.49 -12.23
N SER A 98 -1.09 0.27 -11.81
CA SER A 98 -2.02 0.92 -12.72
C SER A 98 -2.73 2.07 -12.02
N LYS A 99 -3.20 3.03 -12.81
CA LYS A 99 -4.10 4.07 -12.35
C LYS A 99 -5.00 4.52 -13.49
N THR A 100 -6.17 5.06 -13.14
CA THR A 100 -7.06 5.73 -14.09
C THR A 100 -7.25 7.18 -13.65
N GLY A 101 -7.38 8.08 -14.61
CA GLY A 101 -7.59 9.50 -14.34
C GLY A 101 -6.33 10.24 -13.96
N GLY A 102 -6.53 11.47 -13.45
CA GLY A 102 -5.44 12.37 -13.09
C GLY A 102 -4.90 13.16 -14.28
N LYS A 103 -3.96 14.06 -14.02
CA LYS A 103 -3.40 14.95 -15.05
C LYS A 103 -2.67 14.19 -16.15
N SER A 104 -2.00 13.10 -15.80
CA SER A 104 -1.21 12.29 -16.73
C SER A 104 -2.04 11.24 -17.45
N GLY A 105 -3.35 11.14 -17.14
CA GLY A 105 -4.22 10.12 -17.71
C GLY A 105 -3.96 8.73 -17.14
N ASP A 106 -4.38 7.73 -17.88
CA ASP A 106 -4.31 6.35 -17.43
C ASP A 106 -2.90 5.80 -17.55
N PHE A 107 -2.56 4.90 -16.66
CA PHE A 107 -1.28 4.20 -16.65
C PHE A 107 -1.50 2.73 -16.32
N LYS A 108 -0.77 1.87 -16.99
CA LYS A 108 -0.73 0.45 -16.66
C LYS A 108 0.70 -0.04 -16.84
N ARG A 109 1.27 -0.65 -15.79
CA ARG A 109 2.63 -1.17 -15.86
C ARG A 109 2.69 -2.39 -16.77
N ILE A 110 3.65 -2.37 -17.67
CA ILE A 110 4.01 -3.55 -18.43
C ILE A 110 4.85 -4.43 -17.50
N ALA A 111 4.72 -5.73 -17.62
CA ALA A 111 5.46 -6.67 -16.77
C ALA A 111 6.97 -6.38 -16.81
N ASP A 112 7.57 -6.39 -15.65
CA ASP A 112 9.02 -6.18 -15.50
C ASP A 112 9.83 -7.35 -16.07
#